data_70408fd8c486811a50d31ac8cbc140a4
#
_entry.id   70408fd8c486811a50d31ac8cbc140a4
#
_cell.length_a   1.000
_cell.length_b   1.000
_cell.length_c   1.000
_cell.angle_alpha   90.00
_cell.angle_beta   90.00
_cell.angle_gamma   90.00
#
_symmetry.space_group_name_H-M   'P 1'
#
loop_
_entity.id
_entity.type
_entity.pdbx_description
1 polymer ?
#
loop_
_entity_poly.entity_id
_entity_poly.type
_entity_poly.pdbx_seq_one_letter_code
_entity_poly.pdbx_strand_id
1 'polypeptide(L)' 'MNIGEAVKLRIIELCANNNITVNKLSTLCGITQSTLNNIVSGRNNSTTVSTIKKICDGLDISIIDFFSSPLFENLEQENK' A
#
# COMPACT_ATOMS: atom_id res chain seq x y z
N MET A 1 -11.55 -10.34 1.99
CA MET A 1 -10.08 -10.27 2.23
C MET A 1 -9.79 -9.51 3.50
N ASN A 2 -8.62 -9.70 4.07
CA ASN A 2 -8.21 -8.96 5.25
C ASN A 2 -7.59 -7.60 4.86
N ILE A 3 -7.38 -6.73 5.87
CA ILE A 3 -6.84 -5.39 5.64
C ILE A 3 -5.44 -5.41 5.02
N GLY A 4 -4.61 -6.37 5.41
CA GLY A 4 -3.25 -6.48 4.86
C GLY A 4 -3.25 -6.76 3.36
N GLU A 5 -4.14 -7.65 2.92
CA GLU A 5 -4.32 -7.95 1.50
C GLU A 5 -4.84 -6.75 0.73
N ALA A 6 -5.80 -6.01 1.32
CA ALA A 6 -6.36 -4.82 0.69
C ALA A 6 -5.29 -3.74 0.51
N VAL A 7 -4.44 -3.52 1.51
CA VAL A 7 -3.34 -2.56 1.41
C VAL A 7 -2.36 -2.94 0.30
N LYS A 8 -1.99 -4.23 0.24
CA LYS A 8 -1.11 -4.74 -0.83
C LYS A 8 -1.69 -4.45 -2.21
N LEU A 9 -2.95 -4.81 -2.41
CA LEU A 9 -3.60 -4.62 -3.71
C LEU A 9 -3.75 -3.14 -4.05
N ARG A 10 -3.99 -2.29 -3.05
CA ARG A 10 -4.08 -0.85 -3.28
C ARG A 10 -2.75 -0.27 -3.75
N ILE A 11 -1.64 -0.71 -3.15
CA ILE A 11 -0.30 -0.27 -3.57
C ILE A 11 -0.05 -0.67 -5.03
N ILE A 12 -0.38 -1.91 -5.40
CA ILE A 12 -0.23 -2.40 -6.77
C ILE A 12 -1.10 -1.57 -7.73
N GLU A 13 -2.34 -1.30 -7.33
CA GLU A 13 -3.26 -0.48 -8.13
C GLU A 13 -2.72 0.93 -8.35
N LEU A 14 -2.19 1.56 -7.31
CA LEU A 14 -1.62 2.90 -7.40
C LEU A 14 -0.40 2.94 -8.31
N CYS A 15 0.45 1.92 -8.25
CA CYS A 15 1.58 1.81 -9.18
C CYS A 15 1.09 1.72 -10.62
N ALA A 16 0.09 0.88 -10.88
CA ALA A 16 -0.47 0.73 -12.22
C ALA A 16 -1.09 2.03 -12.72
N ASN A 17 -1.85 2.71 -11.85
CA ASN A 17 -2.50 3.98 -12.21
C ASN A 17 -1.50 5.09 -12.52
N ASN A 18 -0.33 5.04 -11.92
CA ASN A 18 0.73 6.04 -12.12
C ASN A 18 1.78 5.59 -13.13
N ASN A 19 1.62 4.43 -13.74
CA ASN A 19 2.55 3.86 -14.72
C ASN A 19 3.97 3.76 -14.17
N ILE A 20 4.10 3.33 -12.92
CA ILE A 20 5.40 3.14 -12.28
C ILE A 20 5.55 1.71 -11.77
N THR A 21 6.79 1.29 -11.61
CA THR A 21 7.12 0.00 -11.01
C THR A 21 7.14 0.13 -9.49
N VAL A 22 7.08 -1.01 -8.80
CA VAL A 22 7.26 -1.07 -7.35
C VAL A 22 8.62 -0.49 -6.94
N ASN A 23 9.67 -0.79 -7.73
CA ASN A 23 11.01 -0.25 -7.47
C ASN A 23 11.04 1.28 -7.56
N LYS A 24 10.36 1.84 -8.55
CA LYS A 24 10.25 3.29 -8.66
C LYS A 24 9.50 3.88 -7.49
N LEU A 25 8.44 3.22 -7.05
CA LEU A 25 7.68 3.65 -5.88
C LEU A 25 8.57 3.70 -4.64
N SER A 26 9.40 2.67 -4.43
CA SER A 26 10.30 2.63 -3.28
C SER A 26 11.23 3.85 -3.26
N THR A 27 11.75 4.24 -4.42
CA THR A 27 12.59 5.44 -4.55
C THR A 27 11.83 6.70 -4.19
N LEU A 28 10.61 6.84 -4.72
CA LEU A 28 9.78 8.03 -4.48
C LEU A 28 9.37 8.17 -3.01
N CYS A 29 9.19 7.06 -2.33
CA CYS A 29 8.66 7.05 -0.96
C CYS A 29 9.75 7.02 0.11
N GLY A 30 11.00 6.82 -0.28
CA GLY A 30 12.09 6.68 0.68
C GLY A 30 12.00 5.39 1.49
N ILE A 31 11.43 4.34 0.90
CA ILE A 31 11.32 3.01 1.51
C ILE A 31 12.26 2.08 0.78
N THR A 32 12.92 1.15 1.48
CA THR A 32 13.81 0.20 0.82
C THR A 32 13.00 -0.73 -0.09
N GLN A 33 13.61 -1.16 -1.17
CA GLN A 33 12.98 -2.12 -2.09
C GLN A 33 12.59 -3.40 -1.36
N SER A 34 13.44 -3.86 -0.45
CA SER A 34 13.18 -5.06 0.33
C SER A 34 11.89 -4.93 1.15
N THR A 35 11.71 -3.80 1.85
CA THR A 35 10.50 -3.55 2.64
C THR A 35 9.26 -3.53 1.75
N LEU A 36 9.32 -2.80 0.65
CA LEU A 36 8.16 -2.67 -0.23
C LEU A 36 7.83 -4.00 -0.92
N ASN A 37 8.85 -4.74 -1.35
CA ASN A 37 8.66 -6.06 -1.95
C ASN A 37 8.01 -7.04 -0.96
N ASN A 38 8.36 -6.99 0.31
CA ASN A 38 7.74 -7.83 1.33
C ASN A 38 6.25 -7.52 1.49
N ILE A 39 5.87 -6.26 1.35
CA ILE A 39 4.47 -5.85 1.42
C ILE A 39 3.70 -6.36 0.19
N VAL A 40 4.21 -6.08 -1.02
CA VAL A 40 3.49 -6.44 -2.25
C VAL A 40 3.52 -7.92 -2.56
N SER A 41 4.47 -8.68 -1.99
CA SER A 41 4.49 -10.13 -2.12
C SER A 41 3.56 -10.84 -1.13
N GLY A 42 3.02 -10.11 -0.16
CA GLY A 42 2.16 -10.68 0.86
C GLY A 42 2.89 -11.29 2.05
N ARG A 43 4.22 -11.17 2.13
CA ARG A 43 4.98 -11.65 3.28
C ARG A 43 4.74 -10.81 4.52
N ASN A 44 4.49 -9.52 4.34
CA ASN A 44 4.19 -8.61 5.43
C ASN A 44 2.75 -8.12 5.30
N ASN A 45 1.88 -8.58 6.20
CA ASN A 45 0.48 -8.17 6.25
C ASN A 45 0.20 -7.11 7.31
N SER A 46 1.25 -6.55 7.92
CA SER A 46 1.14 -5.60 9.01
C SER A 46 1.84 -4.28 8.68
N THR A 47 1.52 -3.73 7.50
CA THR A 47 2.06 -2.44 7.08
C THR A 47 1.65 -1.35 8.06
N THR A 48 2.62 -0.57 8.53
CA THR A 48 2.34 0.49 9.48
C THR A 48 1.69 1.69 8.80
N VAL A 49 0.96 2.48 9.59
CA VAL A 49 0.38 3.73 9.10
C VAL A 49 1.47 4.67 8.62
N SER A 50 2.62 4.69 9.30
CA SER A 50 3.77 5.50 8.90
C SER A 50 4.26 5.14 7.50
N THR A 51 4.34 3.85 7.19
CA THR A 51 4.73 3.39 5.87
C THR A 51 3.71 3.81 4.81
N ILE A 52 2.42 3.68 5.13
CA ILE A 52 1.34 4.14 4.23
C ILE A 52 1.47 5.65 3.97
N LYS A 53 1.76 6.42 5.00
CA LYS A 53 1.96 7.87 4.85
C LYS A 53 3.12 8.20 3.91
N LYS A 54 4.23 7.46 4.03
CA LYS A 54 5.38 7.64 3.12
C LYS A 54 4.98 7.36 1.66
N ILE A 55 4.19 6.32 1.44
CA ILE A 55 3.69 5.98 0.10
C ILE A 55 2.82 7.12 -0.43
N CYS A 56 1.91 7.63 0.40
CA CYS A 56 1.04 8.74 0.03
C CYS A 56 1.86 9.97 -0.35
N ASP A 57 2.87 10.32 0.47
CA ASP A 57 3.72 11.48 0.21
C ASP A 57 4.50 11.31 -1.10
N GLY A 58 5.01 10.11 -1.36
CA GLY A 58 5.74 9.82 -2.60
C GLY A 58 4.87 9.92 -3.85
N LEU A 59 3.59 9.65 -3.73
CA LEU A 59 2.62 9.71 -4.83
C LEU A 59 1.82 11.02 -4.84
N ASP A 60 2.05 11.91 -3.89
CA ASP A 60 1.35 13.18 -3.75
C ASP A 60 -0.17 12.98 -3.62
N ILE A 61 -0.56 12.03 -2.79
CA ILE A 61 -1.98 11.80 -2.45
C ILE A 61 -2.16 11.86 -0.94
N SER A 62 -3.40 12.05 -0.51
CA SER A 62 -3.73 12.05 0.93
C SER A 62 -3.92 10.63 1.45
N ILE A 63 -3.90 10.48 2.78
CA ILE A 63 -4.27 9.21 3.43
C ILE A 63 -5.71 8.84 3.04
N ILE A 64 -6.59 9.82 2.98
CA ILE A 64 -8.00 9.59 2.61
C ILE A 64 -8.07 9.03 1.19
N ASP A 65 -7.31 9.61 0.26
CA ASP A 65 -7.27 9.12 -1.12
C ASP A 65 -6.76 7.70 -1.19
N PHE A 66 -5.75 7.36 -0.39
CA PHE A 66 -5.22 6.01 -0.36
C PHE A 66 -6.32 5.00 -0.03
N PHE A 67 -7.13 5.29 0.98
CA PHE A 67 -8.19 4.37 1.44
C PHE A 67 -9.52 4.55 0.71
N SER A 68 -9.60 5.48 -0.24
CA SER A 68 -10.80 5.70 -1.04
C SER A 68 -10.83 4.73 -2.22
N SER A 69 -11.07 3.45 -1.91
CA SER A 69 -11.07 2.38 -2.90
C SER A 69 -12.05 1.30 -2.47
N PRO A 70 -12.76 0.66 -3.41
CA PRO A 70 -13.64 -0.48 -3.08
C PRO A 70 -12.90 -1.64 -2.41
N LEU A 71 -11.57 -1.70 -2.53
CA LEU A 71 -10.77 -2.73 -1.88
C LEU A 71 -10.94 -2.74 -0.36
N PHE A 72 -11.28 -1.59 0.24
CA PHE A 72 -11.41 -1.46 1.68
C PHE A 72 -12.85 -1.65 2.19
N GLU A 73 -13.78 -1.96 1.30
CA GLU A 73 -15.13 -2.30 1.66
C GLU A 73 -15.22 -3.79 2.01
N ASN A 74 -16.09 -4.14 2.96
CA ASN A 74 -16.38 -5.53 3.32
C ASN A 74 -15.15 -6.33 3.75
N LEU A 75 -14.26 -5.69 4.48
CA LEU A 75 -13.07 -6.37 5.02
C LEU A 75 -13.44 -7.30 6.17
N GLU A 76 -12.66 -8.37 6.30
CA GLU A 76 -12.78 -9.29 7.45
C GLU A 76 -12.41 -8.55 8.74
N GLN A 77 -13.06 -8.94 9.83
CA GLN A 77 -12.70 -8.39 11.13
C GLN A 77 -11.33 -8.92 11.58
N GLU A 78 -10.53 -8.05 12.18
CA GLU A 78 -9.24 -8.45 12.76
C GLU A 78 -9.43 -9.01 14.16
N ASN A 79 -10.49 -8.59 14.86
CA ASN A 79 -10.84 -9.11 16.19
C ASN A 79 -11.91 -10.16 16.07
N LYS A 80 -11.81 -11.18 16.91
CA LYS A 80 -12.80 -12.25 16.96
C LYS A 80 -13.56 -12.25 18.29
#